data_67e0bd8878751452c6d25c2f20116a7d
#
_entry.id   67e0bd8878751452c6d25c2f20116a7d
#
_cell.length_a   1.000
_cell.length_b   1.000
_cell.length_c   1.000
_cell.angle_alpha   90.00
_cell.angle_beta   90.00
_cell.angle_gamma   90.00
#
_symmetry.space_group_name_H-M   'P 1'
#
loop_
_entity.id
_entity.type
_entity.pdbx_description
1 polymer ?
#
loop_
_entity_poly.entity_id
_entity_poly.type
_entity_poly.pdbx_seq_one_letter_code
_entity_poly.pdbx_strand_id
1 'polypeptide(L)'
;MMCGAVACGKKHSPNSVKAQVQAVDAVARLVAVDSTDTMAMQSELLKAEAMRSQFLLDGDSIAAQDFDETFRETLIQKSPRMAKTLFSKND
;
A
#
# COMPACT_ATOMS: atom_id res chain seq x y z
N MET A 1 9.93 -26.05 9.79
CA MET A 1 9.38 -25.72 9.89
C MET A 1 8.84 -25.05 9.69
N MET A 2 8.98 -25.10 9.60
CA MET A 2 8.44 -24.49 9.53
C MET A 2 7.81 -23.85 9.17
N CYS A 3 7.97 -24.00 8.97
CA CYS A 3 7.36 -23.35 8.76
C CYS A 3 6.66 -22.94 8.55
N GLY A 4 6.71 -23.14 8.63
CA GLY A 4 6.14 -22.60 8.52
C GLY A 4 5.36 -22.32 8.04
N ALA A 5 5.58 -22.55 8.06
CA ALA A 5 4.86 -22.19 7.84
C ALA A 5 4.15 -21.77 7.38
N VAL A 6 4.67 -21.81 7.31
CA VAL A 6 4.07 -21.45 7.21
C VAL A 6 3.33 -20.93 6.83
N ALA A 7 4.21 -20.98 6.58
CA ALA A 7 3.46 -20.76 6.38
C ALA A 7 2.40 -20.27 6.50
N CYS A 8 2.32 -20.46 6.73
CA CYS A 8 0.96 -20.35 7.06
C CYS A 8 0.06 -19.93 5.96
N GLY A 9 0.25 -20.44 4.80
CA GLY A 9 -0.63 -20.17 3.69
C GLY A 9 -0.43 -18.83 3.00
N LYS A 10 0.19 -17.88 3.64
CA LYS A 10 0.44 -16.59 3.00
C LYS A 10 1.76 -16.65 2.25
N LYS A 11 1.69 -16.36 0.97
CA LYS A 11 2.89 -16.37 0.14
C LYS A 11 3.66 -15.08 0.27
N HIS A 12 4.97 -15.19 0.17
CA HIS A 12 5.87 -14.05 0.19
C HIS A 12 6.76 -14.11 -1.04
N SER A 13 7.15 -12.95 -1.50
CA SER A 13 8.10 -12.84 -2.59
C SER A 13 9.35 -12.14 -2.08
N PRO A 14 10.48 -12.18 -2.85
CA PRO A 14 11.67 -11.44 -2.46
C PRO A 14 11.41 -9.95 -2.29
N ASN A 15 10.38 -9.42 -2.93
CA ASN A 15 10.06 -8.00 -2.89
C ASN A 15 8.99 -7.64 -1.85
N SER A 16 8.51 -8.61 -1.06
CA SER A 16 7.44 -8.32 -0.10
C SER A 16 7.84 -7.28 0.92
N VAL A 17 9.04 -7.39 1.48
CA VAL A 17 9.51 -6.41 2.46
C VAL A 17 9.66 -5.04 1.82
N LYS A 18 10.22 -5.00 0.61
CA LYS A 18 10.36 -3.74 -0.12
C LYS A 18 8.99 -3.11 -0.37
N ALA A 19 8.01 -3.92 -0.77
CA ALA A 19 6.66 -3.45 -1.02
C ALA A 19 6.04 -2.86 0.25
N GLN A 20 6.22 -3.53 1.38
CA GLN A 20 5.68 -3.04 2.65
C GLN A 20 6.34 -1.72 3.05
N VAL A 21 7.65 -1.61 2.91
CA VAL A 21 8.37 -0.38 3.25
C VAL A 21 7.90 0.77 2.36
N GLN A 22 7.76 0.51 1.07
CA GLN A 22 7.30 1.54 0.14
C GLN A 22 5.86 1.96 0.43
N ALA A 23 5.00 1.00 0.83
CA ALA A 23 3.62 1.32 1.16
C ALA A 23 3.53 2.21 2.40
N VAL A 24 4.30 1.90 3.43
CA VAL A 24 4.34 2.73 4.64
C VAL A 24 4.83 4.14 4.31
N ASP A 25 5.87 4.24 3.50
CA ASP A 25 6.41 5.52 3.08
C ASP A 25 5.38 6.32 2.29
N ALA A 26 4.67 5.66 1.38
CA ALA A 26 3.64 6.31 0.58
C ALA A 26 2.50 6.84 1.46
N VAL A 27 2.09 6.07 2.46
CA VAL A 27 1.07 6.54 3.41
C VAL A 27 1.57 7.74 4.19
N ALA A 28 2.82 7.71 4.64
CA ALA A 28 3.39 8.82 5.41
C ALA A 28 3.35 10.12 4.59
N ARG A 29 3.66 10.02 3.30
CA ARG A 29 3.60 11.19 2.42
C ARG A 29 2.17 11.66 2.22
N LEU A 30 1.25 10.72 2.04
CA LEU A 30 -0.15 11.05 1.78
C LEU A 30 -0.78 11.74 2.98
N VAL A 31 -0.56 11.23 4.19
CA VAL A 31 -1.16 11.82 5.38
C VAL A 31 -0.52 13.15 5.76
N ALA A 32 0.67 13.44 5.25
CA ALA A 32 1.33 14.73 5.47
C ALA A 32 0.74 15.83 4.59
N VAL A 33 0.00 15.48 3.57
CA VAL A 33 -0.64 16.44 2.67
C VAL A 33 -1.85 17.05 3.36
N ASP A 34 -2.04 18.36 3.16
CA ASP A 34 -3.23 19.06 3.66
C ASP A 34 -4.46 18.43 3.01
N SER A 35 -5.44 18.05 3.82
CA SER A 35 -6.65 17.38 3.33
C SER A 35 -7.47 18.25 2.37
N THR A 36 -7.22 19.56 2.36
CA THR A 36 -7.89 20.46 1.42
C THR A 36 -7.16 20.57 0.09
N ASP A 37 -5.92 20.05 0.00
CA ASP A 37 -5.13 20.11 -1.21
C ASP A 37 -5.34 18.84 -2.02
N THR A 38 -6.43 18.80 -2.78
CA THR A 38 -6.79 17.60 -3.55
C THR A 38 -5.78 17.28 -4.63
N MET A 39 -5.13 18.27 -5.22
CA MET A 39 -4.12 18.03 -6.26
C MET A 39 -2.90 17.32 -5.68
N ALA A 40 -2.44 17.77 -4.50
CA ALA A 40 -1.33 17.12 -3.84
C ALA A 40 -1.68 15.69 -3.42
N MET A 41 -2.90 15.48 -2.93
CA MET A 41 -3.37 14.15 -2.58
C MET A 41 -3.38 13.23 -3.79
N GLN A 42 -3.90 13.70 -4.91
CA GLN A 42 -3.94 12.92 -6.13
C GLN A 42 -2.52 12.59 -6.61
N SER A 43 -1.61 13.55 -6.52
CA SER A 43 -0.22 13.32 -6.91
C SER A 43 0.41 12.20 -6.09
N GLU A 44 0.18 12.20 -4.78
CA GLU A 44 0.74 11.15 -3.92
C GLU A 44 0.09 9.80 -4.20
N LEU A 45 -1.22 9.79 -4.48
CA LEU A 45 -1.92 8.55 -4.84
C LEU A 45 -1.40 7.97 -6.15
N LEU A 46 -1.13 8.84 -7.13
CA LEU A 46 -0.57 8.40 -8.41
C LEU A 46 0.83 7.81 -8.23
N LYS A 47 1.63 8.40 -7.35
CA LYS A 47 2.96 7.87 -7.05
C LYS A 47 2.85 6.48 -6.41
N ALA A 48 1.90 6.31 -5.48
CA ALA A 48 1.68 5.01 -4.85
C ALA A 48 1.25 3.97 -5.88
N GLU A 49 0.35 4.35 -6.78
CA GLU A 49 -0.11 3.44 -7.82
C GLU A 49 1.03 3.07 -8.77
N ALA A 50 1.92 4.01 -9.08
CA ALA A 50 3.07 3.73 -9.92
C ALA A 50 4.00 2.71 -9.25
N MET A 51 4.21 2.82 -7.94
CA MET A 51 5.02 1.86 -7.20
C MET A 51 4.40 0.46 -7.27
N ARG A 52 3.10 0.38 -7.05
CA ARG A 52 2.38 -0.89 -7.14
C ARG A 52 2.47 -1.49 -8.53
N SER A 53 2.26 -0.66 -9.54
CA SER A 53 2.32 -1.10 -10.93
C SER A 53 3.69 -1.61 -11.32
N GLN A 54 4.75 -1.04 -10.74
CA GLN A 54 6.10 -1.48 -11.03
C GLN A 54 6.29 -2.95 -10.60
N PHE A 55 5.74 -3.33 -9.46
CA PHE A 55 5.82 -4.72 -9.03
C PHE A 55 5.10 -5.64 -10.02
N LEU A 56 3.96 -5.19 -10.55
CA LEU A 56 3.23 -5.98 -11.54
C LEU A 56 4.03 -6.12 -12.84
N LEU A 57 4.69 -5.05 -13.26
CA LEU A 57 5.53 -5.08 -14.45
C LEU A 57 6.72 -6.02 -14.28
N ASP A 58 7.21 -6.13 -13.05
CA ASP A 58 8.30 -7.04 -12.73
C ASP A 58 7.83 -8.49 -12.61
N GLY A 59 6.54 -8.74 -12.80
CA GLY A 59 5.97 -10.07 -12.70
C GLY A 59 5.75 -10.53 -11.27
N ASP A 60 5.74 -9.60 -10.31
CA ASP A 60 5.62 -9.93 -8.90
C ASP A 60 4.27 -9.44 -8.35
N SER A 61 3.20 -10.18 -8.67
CA SER A 61 1.87 -9.84 -8.20
C SER A 61 1.74 -9.97 -6.68
N ILE A 62 2.55 -10.83 -6.08
CA ILE A 62 2.53 -11.02 -4.63
C ILE A 62 3.02 -9.75 -3.94
N ALA A 63 4.12 -9.17 -4.42
CA ALA A 63 4.59 -7.91 -3.87
C ALA A 63 3.59 -6.78 -4.09
N ALA A 64 2.93 -6.75 -5.24
CA ALA A 64 1.90 -5.76 -5.51
C ALA A 64 0.74 -5.87 -4.52
N GLN A 65 0.33 -7.10 -4.21
CA GLN A 65 -0.71 -7.32 -3.21
C GLN A 65 -0.24 -6.89 -1.82
N ASP A 66 1.00 -7.21 -1.47
CA ASP A 66 1.56 -6.82 -0.17
C ASP A 66 1.60 -5.30 -0.04
N PHE A 67 1.97 -4.61 -1.11
CA PHE A 67 1.95 -3.16 -1.14
C PHE A 67 0.53 -2.65 -0.87
N ASP A 68 -0.44 -3.20 -1.58
CA ASP A 68 -1.83 -2.76 -1.50
C ASP A 68 -2.39 -2.97 -0.08
N GLU A 69 -2.18 -4.15 0.48
CA GLU A 69 -2.65 -4.47 1.82
C GLU A 69 -1.99 -3.59 2.87
N THR A 70 -0.68 -3.44 2.78
CA THR A 70 0.07 -2.64 3.75
C THR A 70 -0.33 -1.16 3.64
N PHE A 71 -0.50 -0.67 2.42
CA PHE A 71 -0.94 0.70 2.19
C PHE A 71 -2.28 0.94 2.86
N ARG A 72 -3.23 0.04 2.62
CA ARG A 72 -4.58 0.17 3.15
C ARG A 72 -4.58 0.12 4.68
N GLU A 73 -3.93 -0.88 5.25
CA GLU A 73 -3.88 -1.05 6.70
C GLU A 73 -3.19 0.11 7.38
N THR A 74 -2.08 0.55 6.82
CA THR A 74 -1.32 1.66 7.39
C THR A 74 -2.12 2.95 7.32
N LEU A 75 -2.81 3.17 6.21
CA LEU A 75 -3.63 4.37 6.07
C LEU A 75 -4.79 4.37 7.07
N ILE A 76 -5.41 3.22 7.29
CA ILE A 76 -6.47 3.11 8.28
C ILE A 76 -5.95 3.46 9.68
N GLN A 77 -4.74 3.02 10.00
CA GLN A 77 -4.14 3.31 11.30
C GLN A 77 -3.75 4.78 11.45
N LYS A 78 -3.18 5.35 10.40
CA LYS A 78 -2.67 6.72 10.45
C LYS A 78 -3.76 7.77 10.29
N SER A 79 -4.71 7.50 9.42
CA SER A 79 -5.78 8.45 9.13
C SER A 79 -7.05 7.71 8.75
N PRO A 80 -7.80 7.21 9.74
CA PRO A 80 -9.05 6.48 9.45
C PRO A 80 -10.02 7.30 8.60
N ARG A 81 -10.03 8.61 8.81
CA ARG A 81 -10.93 9.50 8.06
C ARG A 81 -10.58 9.50 6.58
N MET A 82 -9.29 9.65 6.27
CA MET A 82 -8.83 9.64 4.88
C MET A 82 -9.06 8.27 4.25
N ALA A 83 -8.78 7.20 5.00
CA ALA A 83 -9.00 5.85 4.51
C ALA A 83 -10.46 5.64 4.17
N LYS A 84 -11.35 6.08 5.02
CA LYS A 84 -12.79 5.97 4.79
C LYS A 84 -13.19 6.72 3.51
N THR A 85 -12.67 7.93 3.33
CA THR A 85 -12.96 8.74 2.17
C THR A 85 -12.50 8.04 0.88
N LEU A 86 -11.28 7.50 0.90
CA LEU A 86 -10.70 6.92 -0.31
C LEU A 86 -11.27 5.55 -0.64
N PHE A 87 -11.53 4.73 0.38
CA PHE A 87 -11.92 3.34 0.15
C PHE A 87 -13.43 3.14 0.06
N SER A 88 -14.21 4.01 0.64
CA SER A 88 -15.67 3.86 0.61
C SER A 88 -16.28 4.28 -0.71
N LYS A 89 -15.49 4.89 -1.59
CA LYS A 89 -15.97 5.32 -2.90
C LYS A 89 -16.46 4.15 -3.75
N ASN A 90 -15.96 2.97 -3.47
CA ASN A 90 -16.24 1.80 -4.28
C ASN A 90 -17.41 0.96 -3.75
N ASP A 91 -18.02 1.40 -2.70
CA ASP A 91 -19.14 0.69 -2.10
C ASP A 91 -20.46 1.02 -2.75
#